data_35f9d2d2cae2d4509aa43f845b385b9b
#
_entry.id   35f9d2d2cae2d4509aa43f845b385b9b
#
_cell.length_a   1.000
_cell.length_b   1.000
_cell.length_c   1.000
_cell.angle_alpha   90.00
_cell.angle_beta   90.00
_cell.angle_gamma   90.00
#
_symmetry.space_group_name_H-M   'P 1'
#
loop_
_entity.id
_entity.type
_entity.pdbx_description
1 polymer ?
#
loop_
_entity_poly.entity_id
_entity_poly.type
_entity_poly.pdbx_seq_one_letter_code
_entity_poly.pdbx_strand_id
1 'polypeptide(L)'
;HVPKGQALWTKRSEWFKALADQGGWDIPKWPVEFGGPGFTPTQRYIFDLEMAKQPTPPVLPFGVGMLAPILMQYGTKAQQDRFLPSIRDGSVNWCQGYSEPGAGSDLANLQTRAVLSDDGTHYVVNGQKIWTTLAHIAHWMFCLTRTDNSGAKQEGITFLLIPMDDPGIEVRPIIT
;
A
#
# COMPACT_ATOMS: atom_id res chain seq x y z
N HIS A 1 -20.22 -1.28 -20.96
CA HIS A 1 -18.91 -1.93 -21.20
C HIS A 1 -18.10 -1.71 -19.94
N VAL A 2 -18.18 -2.63 -18.98
CA VAL A 2 -17.35 -2.58 -17.77
C VAL A 2 -15.92 -2.89 -18.22
N PRO A 3 -14.92 -2.03 -17.97
CA PRO A 3 -13.54 -2.33 -18.30
C PRO A 3 -13.13 -3.69 -17.70
N LYS A 4 -12.42 -4.51 -18.47
CA LYS A 4 -12.04 -5.89 -18.03
C LYS A 4 -11.40 -5.92 -16.63
N GLY A 5 -10.70 -4.86 -16.24
CA GLY A 5 -10.15 -4.68 -14.90
C GLY A 5 -11.19 -4.53 -13.79
N GLN A 6 -12.30 -3.88 -14.06
CA GLN A 6 -13.32 -3.59 -13.04
C GLN A 6 -14.18 -4.85 -12.72
N ALA A 7 -14.47 -5.71 -13.71
CA ALA A 7 -15.16 -6.97 -13.48
C ALA A 7 -14.31 -7.96 -12.66
N LEU A 8 -13.01 -8.01 -12.92
CA LEU A 8 -12.06 -8.82 -12.14
C LEU A 8 -11.99 -8.31 -10.69
N TRP A 9 -12.06 -6.99 -10.53
CA TRP A 9 -12.03 -6.34 -9.22
C TRP A 9 -13.27 -6.65 -8.37
N THR A 10 -14.47 -6.64 -8.97
CA THR A 10 -15.73 -6.98 -8.29
C THR A 10 -15.69 -8.41 -7.75
N LYS A 11 -15.31 -9.38 -8.58
CA LYS A 11 -15.17 -10.79 -8.16
C LYS A 11 -14.15 -10.99 -7.05
N ARG A 12 -13.10 -10.19 -7.05
CA ARG A 12 -12.09 -10.20 -6.02
C ARG A 12 -12.62 -9.67 -4.69
N SER A 13 -13.36 -8.58 -4.71
CA SER A 13 -14.00 -8.01 -3.51
C SER A 13 -15.00 -8.97 -2.88
N GLU A 14 -15.80 -9.68 -3.70
CA GLU A 14 -16.71 -10.73 -3.23
C GLU A 14 -15.97 -11.87 -2.54
N TRP A 15 -14.83 -12.30 -3.11
CA TRP A 15 -13.98 -13.34 -2.52
C TRP A 15 -13.40 -12.91 -1.18
N PHE A 16 -12.85 -11.69 -1.09
CA PHE A 16 -12.30 -11.18 0.17
C PHE A 16 -13.37 -10.99 1.22
N LYS A 17 -14.57 -10.55 0.82
CA LYS A 17 -15.70 -10.50 1.75
C LYS A 17 -16.04 -11.88 2.30
N ALA A 18 -16.09 -12.91 1.48
CA ALA A 18 -16.33 -14.28 1.91
C ALA A 18 -15.26 -14.78 2.88
N LEU A 19 -13.99 -14.41 2.68
CA LEU A 19 -12.91 -14.71 3.63
C LEU A 19 -13.05 -13.93 4.94
N ALA A 20 -13.44 -12.67 4.89
CA ALA A 20 -13.69 -11.84 6.06
C ALA A 20 -14.80 -12.42 6.95
N ASP A 21 -15.87 -12.92 6.33
CA ASP A 21 -17.01 -13.55 6.99
C ASP A 21 -16.62 -14.88 7.72
N GLN A 22 -15.45 -15.46 7.38
CA GLN A 22 -14.85 -16.61 8.12
C GLN A 22 -14.03 -16.19 9.35
N GLY A 23 -14.14 -14.95 9.81
CA GLY A 23 -13.44 -14.47 11.00
C GLY A 23 -12.06 -13.89 10.72
N GLY A 24 -11.93 -13.12 9.65
CA GLY A 24 -10.70 -12.37 9.35
C GLY A 24 -9.68 -13.12 8.48
N TRP A 25 -10.13 -14.14 7.74
CA TRP A 25 -9.24 -14.90 6.84
C TRP A 25 -8.77 -14.09 5.63
N ASP A 26 -9.40 -12.95 5.36
CA ASP A 26 -8.97 -11.95 4.39
C ASP A 26 -7.67 -11.24 4.80
N ILE A 27 -7.39 -11.20 6.09
CA ILE A 27 -6.24 -10.54 6.72
C ILE A 27 -5.47 -11.49 7.67
N PRO A 28 -5.00 -12.66 7.19
CA PRO A 28 -4.51 -13.76 8.01
C PRO A 28 -3.29 -13.44 8.86
N LYS A 29 -2.61 -12.31 8.55
CA LYS A 29 -1.40 -11.84 9.24
C LYS A 29 -1.64 -10.69 10.21
N TRP A 30 -2.86 -10.14 10.23
CA TRP A 30 -3.15 -9.02 11.13
C TRP A 30 -3.32 -9.49 12.57
N PRO A 31 -2.93 -8.65 13.55
CA PRO A 31 -3.23 -8.89 14.97
C PRO A 31 -4.73 -8.99 15.24
N VAL A 32 -5.09 -9.73 16.31
CA VAL A 32 -6.50 -9.95 16.68
C VAL A 32 -7.22 -8.63 17.00
N GLU A 33 -6.52 -7.70 17.64
CA GLU A 33 -7.03 -6.36 17.97
C GLU A 33 -7.41 -5.53 16.75
N PHE A 34 -6.88 -5.88 15.57
CA PHE A 34 -7.25 -5.28 14.27
C PHE A 34 -8.16 -6.18 13.43
N GLY A 35 -8.73 -7.20 14.05
CA GLY A 35 -9.70 -8.10 13.41
C GLY A 35 -9.09 -9.27 12.65
N GLY A 36 -7.80 -9.55 12.83
CA GLY A 36 -7.14 -10.74 12.30
C GLY A 36 -7.60 -12.02 13.03
N PRO A 37 -7.43 -13.20 12.41
CA PRO A 37 -7.95 -14.47 12.93
C PRO A 37 -7.11 -15.06 14.07
N GLY A 38 -5.99 -14.44 14.42
CA GLY A 38 -5.08 -14.96 15.44
C GLY A 38 -4.34 -16.24 15.03
N PHE A 39 -4.14 -16.48 13.75
CA PHE A 39 -3.44 -17.68 13.26
C PHE A 39 -2.03 -17.78 13.81
N THR A 40 -1.69 -18.96 14.29
CA THR A 40 -0.30 -19.35 14.57
C THR A 40 0.51 -19.39 13.28
N PRO A 41 1.85 -19.34 13.34
CA PRO A 41 2.69 -19.49 12.14
C PRO A 41 2.38 -20.75 11.32
N THR A 42 2.09 -21.86 11.97
CA THR A 42 1.70 -23.12 11.30
C THR A 42 0.36 -22.98 10.57
N GLN A 43 -0.63 -22.37 11.21
CA GLN A 43 -1.93 -22.16 10.58
C GLN A 43 -1.83 -21.20 9.39
N ARG A 44 -1.00 -20.15 9.47
CA ARG A 44 -0.72 -19.27 8.32
C ARG A 44 -0.09 -20.03 7.16
N TYR A 45 0.90 -20.85 7.44
CA TYR A 45 1.53 -21.69 6.42
C TYR A 45 0.54 -22.63 5.73
N ILE A 46 -0.31 -23.30 6.51
CA ILE A 46 -1.36 -24.19 5.98
C ILE A 46 -2.34 -23.38 5.12
N PHE A 47 -2.79 -22.22 5.61
CA PHE A 47 -3.69 -21.32 4.87
C PHE A 47 -3.07 -20.88 3.53
N ASP A 48 -1.83 -20.38 3.55
CA ASP A 48 -1.12 -19.96 2.34
C ASP A 48 -0.93 -21.13 1.35
N LEU A 49 -0.64 -22.35 1.86
CA LEU A 49 -0.51 -23.55 1.05
C LEU A 49 -1.83 -23.98 0.39
N GLU A 50 -2.93 -23.95 1.13
CA GLU A 50 -4.25 -24.30 0.59
C GLU A 50 -4.73 -23.24 -0.42
N MET A 51 -4.50 -21.96 -0.17
CA MET A 51 -4.77 -20.88 -1.11
C MET A 51 -3.98 -21.06 -2.42
N ALA A 52 -2.70 -21.47 -2.34
CA ALA A 52 -1.86 -21.68 -3.51
C ALA A 52 -2.25 -22.89 -4.36
N LYS A 53 -2.90 -23.91 -3.77
CA LYS A 53 -3.39 -25.10 -4.49
C LYS A 53 -4.65 -24.83 -5.32
N GLN A 54 -5.35 -23.75 -5.05
CA GLN A 54 -6.62 -23.41 -5.68
C GLN A 54 -6.46 -22.17 -6.57
N PRO A 55 -7.25 -22.01 -7.64
CA PRO A 55 -7.23 -20.82 -8.49
C PRO A 55 -7.93 -19.63 -7.82
N THR A 56 -7.52 -19.31 -6.58
CA THR A 56 -8.08 -18.22 -5.81
C THR A 56 -7.39 -16.89 -6.14
N PRO A 57 -8.11 -15.75 -6.09
CA PRO A 57 -7.46 -14.44 -6.23
C PRO A 57 -6.44 -14.22 -5.11
N PRO A 58 -5.19 -13.82 -5.43
CA PRO A 58 -4.20 -13.52 -4.39
C PRO A 58 -4.59 -12.26 -3.62
N VAL A 59 -4.28 -12.24 -2.31
CA VAL A 59 -4.39 -11.01 -1.51
C VAL A 59 -3.44 -9.96 -2.09
N LEU A 60 -3.92 -8.73 -2.32
CA LEU A 60 -3.04 -7.65 -2.78
C LEU A 60 -2.09 -7.26 -1.65
N PRO A 61 -0.77 -7.35 -1.89
CA PRO A 61 0.21 -7.19 -0.81
C PRO A 61 0.31 -5.75 -0.31
N PHE A 62 0.05 -4.75 -1.17
CA PHE A 62 0.37 -3.36 -0.88
C PHE A 62 -0.41 -2.78 0.31
N GLY A 63 -1.74 -2.88 0.30
CA GLY A 63 -2.56 -2.42 1.42
C GLY A 63 -2.42 -3.31 2.64
N VAL A 64 -2.85 -4.56 2.49
CA VAL A 64 -2.99 -5.53 3.60
C VAL A 64 -1.65 -5.95 4.19
N GLY A 65 -0.65 -6.22 3.34
CA GLY A 65 0.61 -6.82 3.76
C GLY A 65 1.74 -5.82 4.01
N MET A 66 1.70 -4.63 3.42
CA MET A 66 2.79 -3.64 3.52
C MET A 66 2.36 -2.39 4.29
N LEU A 67 1.30 -1.71 3.88
CA LEU A 67 0.89 -0.45 4.52
C LEU A 67 0.22 -0.66 5.88
N ALA A 68 -0.72 -1.60 5.99
CA ALA A 68 -1.47 -1.78 7.22
C ALA A 68 -0.59 -2.07 8.46
N PRO A 69 0.45 -2.93 8.39
CA PRO A 69 1.37 -3.12 9.52
C PRO A 69 2.06 -1.82 9.96
N ILE A 70 2.40 -0.93 9.02
CA ILE A 70 3.01 0.37 9.33
C ILE A 70 2.00 1.27 10.03
N LEU A 71 0.76 1.33 9.53
CA LEU A 71 -0.31 2.11 10.15
C LEU A 71 -0.65 1.60 11.55
N MET A 72 -0.68 0.29 11.76
CA MET A 72 -0.95 -0.31 13.07
C MET A 72 0.14 0.03 14.09
N GLN A 73 1.40 0.09 13.66
CA GLN A 73 2.53 0.29 14.55
C GLN A 73 2.86 1.78 14.77
N TYR A 74 2.75 2.61 13.73
CA TYR A 74 3.24 4.00 13.74
C TYR A 74 2.16 5.04 13.44
N GLY A 75 1.03 4.62 12.87
CA GLY A 75 -0.05 5.53 12.53
C GLY A 75 -0.79 6.06 13.76
N THR A 76 -1.26 7.29 13.68
CA THR A 76 -2.19 7.83 14.68
C THR A 76 -3.52 7.09 14.63
N LYS A 77 -4.30 7.16 15.71
CA LYS A 77 -5.65 6.55 15.72
C LYS A 77 -6.52 7.06 14.57
N ALA A 78 -6.44 8.35 14.26
CA ALA A 78 -7.19 8.94 13.15
C ALA A 78 -6.77 8.36 11.78
N GLN A 79 -5.48 8.09 11.57
CA GLN A 79 -4.99 7.43 10.35
C GLN A 79 -5.44 5.98 10.27
N GLN A 80 -5.37 5.24 11.39
CA GLN A 80 -5.85 3.87 11.47
C GLN A 80 -7.34 3.79 11.14
N ASP A 81 -8.16 4.62 11.77
CA ASP A 81 -9.61 4.65 11.55
C ASP A 81 -9.99 5.04 10.13
N ARG A 82 -9.21 5.91 9.50
CA ARG A 82 -9.43 6.35 8.13
C ARG A 82 -9.09 5.28 7.11
N PHE A 83 -7.95 4.59 7.26
CA PHE A 83 -7.38 3.79 6.19
C PHE A 83 -7.53 2.27 6.37
N LEU A 84 -7.47 1.74 7.60
CA LEU A 84 -7.51 0.29 7.79
C LEU A 84 -8.81 -0.37 7.31
N PRO A 85 -10.00 0.22 7.50
CA PRO A 85 -11.24 -0.37 6.99
C PRO A 85 -11.23 -0.53 5.47
N SER A 86 -10.82 0.51 4.74
CA SER A 86 -10.79 0.51 3.26
C SER A 86 -9.65 -0.34 2.68
N ILE A 87 -8.58 -0.56 3.43
CA ILE A 87 -7.53 -1.54 3.08
C ILE A 87 -8.09 -2.95 3.20
N ARG A 88 -8.85 -3.24 4.26
CA ARG A 88 -9.40 -4.55 4.56
C ARG A 88 -10.47 -4.96 3.54
N ASP A 89 -11.45 -4.11 3.29
CA ASP A 89 -12.55 -4.41 2.36
C ASP A 89 -12.15 -4.30 0.88
N GLY A 90 -10.91 -3.83 0.61
CA GLY A 90 -10.37 -3.68 -0.74
C GLY A 90 -11.01 -2.57 -1.56
N SER A 91 -11.78 -1.67 -0.93
CA SER A 91 -12.39 -0.52 -1.62
C SER A 91 -11.34 0.51 -2.06
N VAL A 92 -10.18 0.55 -1.40
CA VAL A 92 -9.05 1.40 -1.74
C VAL A 92 -7.84 0.57 -2.17
N ASN A 93 -7.41 0.80 -3.40
CA ASN A 93 -6.19 0.22 -3.97
C ASN A 93 -4.98 1.06 -3.67
N TRP A 94 -3.89 0.40 -3.32
CA TRP A 94 -2.62 1.01 -2.97
C TRP A 94 -1.52 0.61 -3.94
N CYS A 95 -0.58 1.53 -4.19
CA CYS A 95 0.69 1.22 -4.82
C CYS A 95 1.87 1.72 -3.98
N GLN A 96 3.06 1.22 -4.29
CA GLN A 96 4.28 1.52 -3.55
C GLN A 96 5.19 2.47 -4.35
N GLY A 97 5.46 3.65 -3.81
CA GLY A 97 6.35 4.64 -4.38
C GLY A 97 7.72 4.66 -3.68
N TYR A 98 8.56 3.62 -3.88
CA TYR A 98 9.87 3.51 -3.24
C TYR A 98 11.00 3.78 -4.24
N SER A 99 11.21 2.87 -5.19
CA SER A 99 12.31 2.92 -6.15
C SER A 99 12.24 4.14 -7.07
N GLU A 100 13.41 4.64 -7.42
CA GLU A 100 13.62 5.71 -8.39
C GLU A 100 14.61 5.26 -9.47
N PRO A 101 14.72 5.92 -10.61
CA PRO A 101 15.73 5.58 -11.63
C PRO A 101 17.15 5.48 -11.07
N GLY A 102 17.51 6.30 -10.07
CA GLY A 102 18.80 6.31 -9.40
C GLY A 102 18.83 5.68 -8.01
N ALA A 103 17.73 5.10 -7.53
CA ALA A 103 17.62 4.58 -6.16
C ALA A 103 16.75 3.31 -6.14
N GLY A 104 17.38 2.17 -6.29
CA GLY A 104 16.76 0.84 -6.16
C GLY A 104 17.23 0.14 -4.90
N SER A 105 18.26 -0.73 -5.00
CA SER A 105 18.86 -1.39 -3.84
C SER A 105 19.49 -0.40 -2.86
N ASP A 106 20.11 0.69 -3.35
CA ASP A 106 20.48 1.85 -2.53
C ASP A 106 19.27 2.80 -2.37
N LEU A 107 18.24 2.33 -1.66
CA LEU A 107 17.01 3.09 -1.45
C LEU A 107 17.23 4.40 -0.68
N ALA A 108 18.21 4.43 0.21
CA ALA A 108 18.56 5.65 0.96
C ALA A 108 19.05 6.79 0.06
N ASN A 109 19.39 6.51 -1.20
CA ASN A 109 19.78 7.52 -2.18
C ASN A 109 18.59 8.19 -2.91
N LEU A 110 17.35 7.95 -2.47
CA LEU A 110 16.15 8.53 -3.08
C LEU A 110 16.20 10.07 -3.10
N GLN A 111 15.70 10.65 -4.19
CA GLN A 111 15.74 12.08 -4.48
C GLN A 111 14.36 12.74 -4.54
N THR A 112 13.27 11.96 -4.59
CA THR A 112 11.91 12.54 -4.54
C THR A 112 11.78 13.39 -3.29
N ARG A 113 11.66 14.69 -3.50
CA ARG A 113 11.69 15.69 -2.42
C ARG A 113 10.28 16.08 -2.01
N ALA A 114 10.06 16.22 -0.72
CA ALA A 114 8.84 16.80 -0.16
C ALA A 114 9.22 18.02 0.68
N VAL A 115 8.70 19.18 0.29
CA VAL A 115 8.94 20.47 0.97
C VAL A 115 7.65 20.92 1.60
N LEU A 116 7.67 21.23 2.88
CA LEU A 116 6.52 21.78 3.56
C LEU A 116 6.22 23.17 2.98
N SER A 117 4.95 23.44 2.69
CA SER A 117 4.51 24.76 2.25
C SER A 117 4.76 25.84 3.31
N ASP A 118 4.86 27.11 2.90
CA ASP A 118 5.15 28.23 3.80
C ASP A 118 4.09 28.37 4.92
N ASP A 119 2.85 28.00 4.64
CA ASP A 119 1.75 28.01 5.61
C ASP A 119 1.69 26.74 6.48
N GLY A 120 2.58 25.76 6.25
CA GLY A 120 2.68 24.53 7.03
C GLY A 120 1.51 23.54 6.84
N THR A 121 0.65 23.73 5.83
CA THR A 121 -0.59 22.95 5.66
C THR A 121 -0.41 21.71 4.79
N HIS A 122 0.56 21.69 3.87
CA HIS A 122 0.77 20.59 2.93
C HIS A 122 2.24 20.46 2.50
N TYR A 123 2.57 19.32 1.92
CA TYR A 123 3.86 19.09 1.28
C TYR A 123 3.76 19.25 -0.24
N VAL A 124 4.69 19.99 -0.83
CA VAL A 124 4.92 19.99 -2.28
C VAL A 124 5.91 18.89 -2.60
N VAL A 125 5.46 17.86 -3.34
CA VAL A 125 6.27 16.69 -3.66
C VAL A 125 6.72 16.74 -5.11
N ASN A 126 8.04 16.62 -5.34
CA ASN A 126 8.63 16.59 -6.67
C ASN A 126 9.62 15.44 -6.79
N GLY A 127 9.48 14.64 -7.84
CA GLY A 127 10.37 13.50 -8.11
C GLY A 127 9.76 12.52 -9.09
N GLN A 128 10.43 11.38 -9.24
CA GLN A 128 10.00 10.31 -10.12
C GLN A 128 10.20 8.97 -9.40
N LYS A 129 9.14 8.18 -9.35
CA LYS A 129 9.18 6.77 -8.89
C LYS A 129 9.14 5.84 -10.10
N ILE A 130 9.71 4.65 -9.95
CA ILE A 130 9.74 3.62 -10.99
C ILE A 130 9.36 2.25 -10.41
N TRP A 131 8.93 1.33 -11.24
CA TRP A 131 8.48 -0.01 -10.84
C TRP A 131 7.25 0.02 -9.91
N THR A 132 6.44 1.07 -10.01
CA THR A 132 5.26 1.29 -9.18
C THR A 132 4.11 0.42 -9.68
N THR A 133 4.16 -0.86 -9.36
CA THR A 133 3.15 -1.85 -9.77
C THR A 133 1.76 -1.41 -9.37
N LEU A 134 0.80 -1.51 -10.29
CA LEU A 134 -0.61 -1.11 -10.15
C LEU A 134 -0.86 0.41 -10.00
N ALA A 135 0.11 1.29 -10.22
CA ALA A 135 -0.08 2.74 -10.12
C ALA A 135 -1.28 3.24 -10.96
N HIS A 136 -1.51 2.63 -12.13
CA HIS A 136 -2.58 3.02 -13.06
C HIS A 136 -4.02 2.71 -12.57
N ILE A 137 -4.17 1.96 -11.48
CA ILE A 137 -5.46 1.63 -10.86
C ILE A 137 -5.47 1.93 -9.36
N ALA A 138 -4.35 2.39 -8.80
CA ALA A 138 -4.26 2.73 -7.38
C ALA A 138 -5.03 4.02 -7.07
N HIS A 139 -5.70 4.05 -5.93
CA HIS A 139 -6.34 5.25 -5.40
C HIS A 139 -5.35 6.06 -4.55
N TRP A 140 -4.40 5.36 -3.92
CA TRP A 140 -3.39 5.94 -3.03
C TRP A 140 -2.04 5.30 -3.24
N MET A 141 -0.99 6.07 -3.01
CA MET A 141 0.39 5.61 -2.97
C MET A 141 0.97 5.83 -1.57
N PHE A 142 1.64 4.82 -1.02
CA PHE A 142 2.56 5.05 0.09
C PHE A 142 3.96 5.29 -0.47
N CYS A 143 4.49 6.47 -0.20
CA CYS A 143 5.65 7.02 -0.87
C CYS A 143 6.76 7.38 0.13
N LEU A 144 7.99 6.98 -0.17
CA LEU A 144 9.16 7.48 0.51
C LEU A 144 9.67 8.76 -0.17
N THR A 145 9.81 9.81 0.61
CA THR A 145 10.25 11.14 0.14
C THR A 145 11.36 11.67 1.02
N ARG A 146 12.16 12.57 0.47
CA ARG A 146 13.21 13.30 1.16
C ARG A 146 12.65 14.62 1.72
N THR A 147 12.56 14.74 3.03
CA THR A 147 12.13 15.97 3.70
C THR A 147 13.30 16.74 4.32
N ASP A 148 14.41 16.05 4.60
CA ASP A 148 15.62 16.65 5.17
C ASP A 148 16.88 16.03 4.55
N ASN A 149 17.92 16.84 4.34
CA ASN A 149 19.22 16.43 3.81
C ASN A 149 20.37 16.81 4.76
N SER A 150 20.09 17.21 5.99
CA SER A 150 21.11 17.71 6.93
C SER A 150 21.91 16.59 7.57
N GLY A 151 21.38 15.36 7.61
CA GLY A 151 21.97 14.20 8.25
C GLY A 151 22.48 13.12 7.29
N ALA A 152 22.62 11.91 7.79
CA ALA A 152 22.98 10.75 6.97
C ALA A 152 21.87 10.42 5.95
N LYS A 153 22.22 9.72 4.85
CA LYS A 153 21.28 9.39 3.77
C LYS A 153 20.02 8.65 4.24
N GLN A 154 20.14 7.87 5.31
CA GLN A 154 19.03 7.12 5.92
C GLN A 154 18.12 8.02 6.76
N GLU A 155 18.60 9.17 7.20
CA GLU A 155 17.84 10.15 7.95
C GLU A 155 17.09 11.09 6.99
N GLY A 156 16.07 11.76 7.48
CA GLY A 156 15.28 12.71 6.66
C GLY A 156 14.44 12.08 5.56
N ILE A 157 14.18 10.77 5.61
CA ILE A 157 13.21 10.09 4.75
C ILE A 157 11.87 10.04 5.48
N THR A 158 10.84 10.55 4.82
CA THR A 158 9.46 10.58 5.33
C THR A 158 8.55 9.69 4.50
N PHE A 159 7.69 8.96 5.20
CA PHE A 159 6.67 8.11 4.60
C PHE A 159 5.38 8.90 4.45
N LEU A 160 4.98 9.19 3.23
CA LEU A 160 3.76 9.95 2.91
C LEU A 160 2.71 9.05 2.27
N LEU A 161 1.45 9.31 2.58
CA LEU A 161 0.29 8.75 1.88
C LEU A 161 -0.23 9.80 0.91
N ILE A 162 -0.15 9.49 -0.39
CA ILE A 162 -0.44 10.45 -1.47
C ILE A 162 -1.65 9.94 -2.27
N PRO A 163 -2.72 10.74 -2.45
CA PRO A 163 -3.82 10.38 -3.32
C PRO A 163 -3.35 10.37 -4.79
N MET A 164 -3.74 9.34 -5.55
CA MET A 164 -3.31 9.16 -6.94
C MET A 164 -4.16 9.94 -7.96
N ASP A 165 -5.24 10.55 -7.53
CA ASP A 165 -6.10 11.44 -8.32
C ASP A 165 -5.65 12.91 -8.29
N ASP A 166 -4.52 13.20 -7.63
CA ASP A 166 -3.92 14.54 -7.64
C ASP A 166 -3.50 14.91 -9.08
N PRO A 167 -3.90 16.08 -9.60
CA PRO A 167 -3.59 16.50 -10.98
C PRO A 167 -2.09 16.70 -11.24
N GLY A 168 -1.26 16.79 -10.19
CA GLY A 168 0.20 16.84 -10.30
C GLY A 168 0.86 15.48 -10.54
N ILE A 169 0.10 14.37 -10.52
CA ILE A 169 0.64 13.02 -10.70
C ILE A 169 0.43 12.55 -12.14
N GLU A 170 1.51 12.19 -12.80
CA GLU A 170 1.48 11.53 -14.10
C GLU A 170 1.93 10.07 -13.97
N VAL A 171 1.08 9.13 -14.41
CA VAL A 171 1.41 7.70 -14.46
C VAL A 171 1.75 7.32 -15.89
N ARG A 172 3.01 6.91 -16.11
CA ARG A 172 3.52 6.45 -17.42
C ARG A 172 3.71 4.95 -17.40
N PRO A 173 3.11 4.19 -18.32
CA PRO A 173 3.34 2.75 -18.42
C PRO A 173 4.79 2.46 -18.83
N ILE A 174 5.36 1.40 -18.24
CA ILE A 174 6.62 0.82 -18.72
C ILE A 174 6.26 -0.29 -19.70
N ILE A 175 6.76 -0.17 -20.93
CA ILE A 175 6.62 -1.21 -21.95
C ILE A 175 7.84 -2.14 -21.80
N THR A 176 7.58 -3.41 -21.46
CA THR A 176 8.59 -4.46 -21.27
C THR A 176 8.47 -5.51 -22.35
#